data_0b90b2da5a407922ecb8acadfc0664e0
#
_entry.id   0b90b2da5a407922ecb8acadfc0664e0
#
_cell.length_a   1.000
_cell.length_b   1.000
_cell.length_c   1.000
_cell.angle_alpha   90.00
_cell.angle_beta   90.00
_cell.angle_gamma   90.00
#
_symmetry.space_group_name_H-M   'P 1'
#
loop_
_entity.id
_entity.type
_entity.pdbx_description
1 polymer ?
#
loop_
_entity_poly.entity_id
_entity_poly.type
_entity_poly.pdbx_seq_one_letter_code
_entity_poly.pdbx_strand_id
1 'polypeptide(L)'
;MQAPILYGNVNINNRHLVEIPVGSEEVFKGHFLQVRCDTVRLPDGMHTPREYVVHPGAVMIVAQLNDGRLVVERQYRHPVQAVMIEFPAGKLDAGETSLTCAQRELLEETGYTAREWSKAGVLHPVISYSTESIDIWFARDLTAGERNLDIGEFLDVFTATPADLLNWCSTGQVTDAKTLTGILWLQNVLSGAWTLDWQPSRL
;
A
#
# COMPACT_ATOMS: atom_id res chain seq x y z
N MET A 1 9.79 -12.89 -20.44
CA MET A 1 10.39 -13.70 -19.35
C MET A 1 10.20 -12.89 -18.07
N GLN A 2 9.20 -13.26 -17.26
CA GLN A 2 8.95 -12.58 -15.99
C GLN A 2 10.05 -13.01 -15.01
N ALA A 3 10.64 -12.03 -14.31
CA ALA A 3 11.60 -12.31 -13.25
C ALA A 3 10.95 -13.23 -12.19
N PRO A 4 11.67 -14.24 -11.68
CA PRO A 4 11.12 -15.09 -10.64
C PRO A 4 10.77 -14.21 -9.43
N ILE A 5 9.55 -14.37 -8.92
CA ILE A 5 9.19 -13.80 -7.62
C ILE A 5 10.22 -14.36 -6.63
N LEU A 6 11.10 -13.49 -6.14
CA LEU A 6 12.06 -13.86 -5.11
C LEU A 6 11.25 -14.15 -3.84
N TYR A 7 10.93 -15.42 -3.64
CA TYR A 7 10.46 -15.89 -2.35
C TYR A 7 11.53 -15.49 -1.32
N GLY A 8 11.17 -14.54 -0.46
CA GLY A 8 12.05 -14.06 0.59
C GLY A 8 12.71 -15.23 1.31
N ASN A 9 13.94 -15.09 1.76
CA ASN A 9 14.80 -16.11 2.35
C ASN A 9 14.01 -17.12 3.19
N VAL A 10 13.60 -18.23 2.56
CA VAL A 10 12.98 -19.35 3.27
C VAL A 10 14.08 -19.91 4.16
N ASN A 11 14.01 -19.58 5.45
CA ASN A 11 14.92 -20.13 6.44
C ASN A 11 14.91 -21.66 6.29
N ILE A 12 16.08 -22.29 6.29
CA ILE A 12 16.25 -23.74 6.15
C ILE A 12 15.31 -24.53 7.08
N ASN A 13 14.96 -23.95 8.24
CA ASN A 13 14.03 -24.53 9.21
C ASN A 13 12.55 -24.53 8.75
N ASN A 14 12.18 -23.78 7.70
CA ASN A 14 10.79 -23.65 7.24
C ASN A 14 10.47 -24.46 5.97
N ARG A 15 11.39 -25.31 5.50
CA ARG A 15 11.17 -26.11 4.27
C ARG A 15 9.91 -26.97 4.30
N HIS A 16 9.50 -27.41 5.49
CA HIS A 16 8.28 -28.21 5.71
C HIS A 16 6.98 -27.41 5.54
N LEU A 17 7.06 -26.08 5.34
CA LEU A 17 5.92 -25.21 5.09
C LEU A 17 5.86 -24.70 3.63
N VAL A 18 6.91 -24.99 2.84
CA VAL A 18 7.04 -24.42 1.49
C VAL A 18 6.27 -25.25 0.47
N GLU A 19 5.39 -24.57 -0.27
CA GLU A 19 4.72 -25.11 -1.44
C GLU A 19 5.58 -24.85 -2.69
N ILE A 20 5.68 -25.83 -3.58
CA ILE A 20 6.51 -25.73 -4.79
C ILE A 20 5.60 -25.62 -6.01
N PRO A 21 5.61 -24.50 -6.75
CA PRO A 21 4.87 -24.38 -8.00
C PRO A 21 5.35 -25.42 -9.02
N VAL A 22 4.41 -26.15 -9.62
CA VAL A 22 4.67 -27.18 -10.66
C VAL A 22 3.96 -26.84 -11.97
N GLY A 23 3.01 -25.91 -11.97
CA GLY A 23 2.31 -25.39 -13.13
C GLY A 23 1.66 -24.05 -12.82
N SER A 24 1.37 -23.25 -13.83
CA SER A 24 0.72 -21.95 -13.67
C SER A 24 -0.03 -21.58 -14.95
N GLU A 25 -1.27 -21.10 -14.80
CA GLU A 25 -2.08 -20.62 -15.91
C GLU A 25 -2.74 -19.27 -15.57
N GLU A 26 -2.97 -18.44 -16.59
CA GLU A 26 -3.77 -17.23 -16.47
C GLU A 26 -5.24 -17.61 -16.69
N VAL A 27 -6.07 -17.49 -15.63
CA VAL A 27 -7.49 -17.89 -15.68
C VAL A 27 -8.42 -16.71 -15.95
N PHE A 28 -7.95 -15.48 -15.71
CA PHE A 28 -8.67 -14.26 -16.04
C PHE A 28 -7.73 -13.09 -16.29
N LYS A 29 -8.04 -12.28 -17.31
CA LYS A 29 -7.36 -11.03 -17.62
C LYS A 29 -8.39 -9.96 -17.99
N GLY A 30 -8.61 -9.02 -17.08
CA GLY A 30 -9.45 -7.84 -17.27
C GLY A 30 -8.60 -6.61 -17.66
N HIS A 31 -9.18 -5.43 -17.54
CA HIS A 31 -8.45 -4.16 -17.71
C HIS A 31 -7.41 -3.93 -16.61
N PHE A 32 -7.78 -4.27 -15.39
CA PHE A 32 -6.93 -4.13 -14.20
C PHE A 32 -6.58 -5.49 -13.58
N LEU A 33 -7.57 -6.35 -13.36
CA LEU A 33 -7.37 -7.62 -12.69
C LEU A 33 -6.69 -8.64 -13.60
N GLN A 34 -5.66 -9.29 -13.09
CA GLN A 34 -5.06 -10.49 -13.65
C GLN A 34 -5.13 -11.59 -12.57
N VAL A 35 -5.79 -12.70 -12.87
CA VAL A 35 -5.93 -13.84 -11.95
C VAL A 35 -5.17 -15.03 -12.51
N ARG A 36 -4.37 -15.66 -11.67
CA ARG A 36 -3.66 -16.89 -11.99
C ARG A 36 -4.13 -18.05 -11.12
N CYS A 37 -4.01 -19.26 -11.67
CA CYS A 37 -4.15 -20.50 -10.93
C CYS A 37 -2.84 -21.29 -11.05
N ASP A 38 -2.14 -21.46 -9.95
CA ASP A 38 -0.95 -22.28 -9.88
C ASP A 38 -1.30 -23.66 -9.34
N THR A 39 -0.78 -24.73 -9.97
CA THR A 39 -0.72 -26.02 -9.32
C THR A 39 0.52 -26.08 -8.47
N VAL A 40 0.38 -26.32 -7.18
CA VAL A 40 1.51 -26.43 -6.25
C VAL A 40 1.62 -27.84 -5.67
N ARG A 41 2.85 -28.27 -5.40
CA ARG A 41 3.12 -29.48 -4.64
C ARG A 41 3.33 -29.10 -3.17
N LEU A 42 2.50 -29.69 -2.31
CA LEU A 42 2.53 -29.50 -0.86
C LEU A 42 3.73 -30.25 -0.23
N PRO A 43 4.08 -29.94 1.03
CA PRO A 43 5.16 -30.62 1.76
C PRO A 43 4.97 -32.15 1.91
N ASP A 44 3.72 -32.62 1.93
CA ASP A 44 3.38 -34.07 1.96
C ASP A 44 3.42 -34.76 0.58
N GLY A 45 3.70 -33.97 -0.49
CA GLY A 45 3.79 -34.46 -1.86
C GLY A 45 2.48 -34.36 -2.66
N MET A 46 1.35 -34.04 -2.04
CA MET A 46 0.08 -33.86 -2.75
C MET A 46 0.11 -32.59 -3.60
N HIS A 47 -0.73 -32.54 -4.65
CA HIS A 47 -0.90 -31.37 -5.48
C HIS A 47 -2.24 -30.70 -5.20
N THR A 48 -2.26 -29.36 -5.24
CA THR A 48 -3.47 -28.56 -5.04
C THR A 48 -3.39 -27.26 -5.83
N PRO A 49 -4.54 -26.67 -6.26
CA PRO A 49 -4.55 -25.36 -6.89
C PRO A 49 -4.36 -24.22 -5.89
N ARG A 50 -3.79 -23.11 -6.36
CA ARG A 50 -3.72 -21.80 -5.69
C ARG A 50 -4.14 -20.72 -6.65
N GLU A 51 -5.30 -20.12 -6.40
CA GLU A 51 -5.82 -19.01 -7.18
C GLU A 51 -5.47 -17.68 -6.51
N TYR A 52 -4.97 -16.73 -7.30
CA TYR A 52 -4.58 -15.44 -6.75
C TYR A 52 -4.59 -14.34 -7.79
N VAL A 53 -4.77 -13.10 -7.30
CA VAL A 53 -4.64 -11.87 -8.09
C VAL A 53 -3.17 -11.47 -8.17
N VAL A 54 -2.70 -11.18 -9.39
CA VAL A 54 -1.39 -10.56 -9.63
C VAL A 54 -1.56 -9.05 -9.56
N HIS A 55 -0.80 -8.40 -8.67
CA HIS A 55 -0.85 -6.96 -8.46
C HIS A 55 0.54 -6.33 -8.66
N PRO A 56 0.66 -5.13 -9.29
CA PRO A 56 1.94 -4.48 -9.56
C PRO A 56 2.67 -3.99 -8.29
N GLY A 57 1.99 -3.95 -7.17
CA GLY A 57 2.41 -3.25 -5.96
C GLY A 57 1.75 -1.87 -5.85
N ALA A 58 1.83 -1.27 -4.68
CA ALA A 58 1.28 0.04 -4.39
C ALA A 58 2.11 0.79 -3.35
N VAL A 59 1.79 2.05 -3.15
CA VAL A 59 2.30 2.89 -2.07
C VAL A 59 1.14 3.46 -1.26
N MET A 60 1.41 3.80 -0.01
CA MET A 60 0.54 4.62 0.83
C MET A 60 1.38 5.69 1.52
N ILE A 61 0.87 6.90 1.62
CA ILE A 61 1.63 8.06 2.10
C ILE A 61 1.00 8.64 3.38
N VAL A 62 1.72 8.55 4.49
CA VAL A 62 1.40 9.28 5.73
C VAL A 62 2.06 10.65 5.64
N ALA A 63 1.36 11.62 5.05
CA ALA A 63 1.84 12.96 4.79
C ALA A 63 1.48 13.91 5.94
N GLN A 64 2.49 14.45 6.64
CA GLN A 64 2.32 15.29 7.82
C GLN A 64 2.63 16.76 7.52
N LEU A 65 1.67 17.63 7.82
CA LEU A 65 1.82 19.08 7.78
C LEU A 65 2.68 19.59 8.95
N ASN A 66 3.22 20.80 8.83
CA ASN A 66 4.06 21.42 9.85
C ASN A 66 3.33 21.69 11.19
N ASP A 67 1.99 21.74 11.16
CA ASP A 67 1.16 21.86 12.36
C ASP A 67 0.80 20.51 13.00
N GLY A 68 1.33 19.42 12.46
CA GLY A 68 1.14 18.05 12.96
C GLY A 68 -0.09 17.33 12.44
N ARG A 69 -0.97 18.00 11.66
CA ARG A 69 -2.10 17.34 11.01
C ARG A 69 -1.62 16.46 9.85
N LEU A 70 -2.43 15.47 9.50
CA LEU A 70 -2.18 14.53 8.42
C LEU A 70 -3.10 14.87 7.23
N VAL A 71 -2.58 14.71 6.02
CA VAL A 71 -3.37 14.76 4.80
C VAL A 71 -4.09 13.43 4.64
N VAL A 72 -5.39 13.47 4.47
CA VAL A 72 -6.27 12.32 4.27
C VAL A 72 -7.30 12.62 3.19
N GLU A 73 -7.94 11.58 2.69
CA GLU A 73 -8.91 11.69 1.61
C GLU A 73 -10.17 10.87 1.88
N ARG A 74 -11.24 11.19 1.16
CA ARG A 74 -12.46 10.39 1.06
C ARG A 74 -12.64 10.01 -0.40
N GLN A 75 -12.74 8.69 -0.64
CA GLN A 75 -12.97 8.16 -1.96
C GLN A 75 -14.04 7.07 -1.91
N TYR A 76 -14.94 7.05 -2.90
CA TYR A 76 -15.92 5.98 -3.04
C TYR A 76 -15.23 4.71 -3.58
N ARG A 77 -15.32 3.62 -2.83
CA ARG A 77 -14.78 2.32 -3.21
C ARG A 77 -15.90 1.39 -3.65
N HIS A 78 -16.06 1.25 -4.96
CA HIS A 78 -17.16 0.48 -5.56
C HIS A 78 -17.32 -0.96 -5.03
N PRO A 79 -16.24 -1.75 -4.80
CA PRO A 79 -16.40 -3.12 -4.31
C PRO A 79 -17.07 -3.22 -2.93
N VAL A 80 -16.88 -2.23 -2.06
CA VAL A 80 -17.49 -2.16 -0.72
C VAL A 80 -18.69 -1.22 -0.67
N GLN A 81 -19.01 -0.53 -1.80
CA GLN A 81 -20.14 0.38 -1.95
C GLN A 81 -20.20 1.48 -0.86
N ALA A 82 -19.03 1.99 -0.46
CA ALA A 82 -18.92 2.99 0.60
C ALA A 82 -17.88 4.06 0.27
N VAL A 83 -18.07 5.24 0.85
CA VAL A 83 -17.03 6.28 0.90
C VAL A 83 -16.10 5.97 2.06
N MET A 84 -14.83 5.73 1.74
CA MET A 84 -13.80 5.37 2.71
C MET A 84 -12.95 6.59 3.06
N ILE A 85 -12.43 6.63 4.30
CA ILE A 85 -11.40 7.57 4.72
C ILE A 85 -10.07 6.85 4.60
N GLU A 86 -9.15 7.44 3.84
CA GLU A 86 -7.89 6.80 3.49
C GLU A 86 -6.72 7.79 3.57
N PHE A 87 -5.51 7.28 3.75
CA PHE A 87 -4.30 8.02 3.37
C PHE A 87 -4.13 7.96 1.85
N PRO A 88 -3.53 9.00 1.22
CA PRO A 88 -3.19 8.98 -0.20
C PRO A 88 -2.43 7.73 -0.59
N ALA A 89 -2.80 7.09 -1.69
CA ALA A 89 -2.25 5.79 -2.07
C ALA A 89 -2.51 5.47 -3.53
N GLY A 90 -1.51 4.92 -4.21
CA GLY A 90 -1.68 4.49 -5.58
C GLY A 90 -0.81 3.33 -6.00
N LYS A 91 -1.04 2.85 -7.21
CA LYS A 91 -0.34 1.69 -7.78
C LYS A 91 0.96 2.10 -8.45
N LEU A 92 1.94 1.22 -8.40
CA LEU A 92 3.17 1.40 -9.15
C LEU A 92 2.91 1.27 -10.66
N ASP A 93 3.43 2.21 -11.43
CA ASP A 93 3.54 2.10 -12.87
C ASP A 93 4.69 1.17 -13.28
N ALA A 94 4.67 0.69 -14.53
CA ALA A 94 5.71 -0.20 -15.04
C ALA A 94 7.10 0.45 -15.01
N GLY A 95 7.99 -0.10 -14.20
CA GLY A 95 9.36 0.39 -14.04
C GLY A 95 9.52 1.58 -13.08
N GLU A 96 8.46 2.01 -12.45
CA GLU A 96 8.49 3.07 -11.45
C GLU A 96 9.10 2.57 -10.12
N THR A 97 9.86 3.43 -9.45
CA THR A 97 10.30 3.13 -8.09
C THR A 97 9.22 3.48 -7.08
N SER A 98 9.20 2.78 -5.95
CA SER A 98 8.23 3.03 -4.88
C SER A 98 8.24 4.49 -4.36
N LEU A 99 9.42 5.13 -4.27
CA LEU A 99 9.50 6.54 -3.87
C LEU A 99 8.94 7.47 -4.96
N THR A 100 9.24 7.22 -6.22
CA THR A 100 8.72 8.02 -7.34
C THR A 100 7.19 7.93 -7.39
N CYS A 101 6.66 6.73 -7.24
CA CYS A 101 5.21 6.50 -7.13
C CYS A 101 4.61 7.29 -5.96
N ALA A 102 5.20 7.22 -4.77
CA ALA A 102 4.70 7.96 -3.60
C ALA A 102 4.71 9.49 -3.81
N GLN A 103 5.73 10.02 -4.50
CA GLN A 103 5.82 11.44 -4.84
C GLN A 103 4.77 11.86 -5.87
N ARG A 104 4.55 11.04 -6.90
CA ARG A 104 3.54 11.27 -7.95
C ARG A 104 2.14 11.24 -7.35
N GLU A 105 1.78 10.18 -6.64
CA GLU A 105 0.45 10.00 -6.06
C GLU A 105 0.11 11.11 -5.05
N LEU A 106 1.06 11.50 -4.18
CA LEU A 106 0.83 12.62 -3.26
C LEU A 106 0.49 13.91 -4.00
N LEU A 107 1.21 14.20 -5.10
CA LEU A 107 0.96 15.39 -5.89
C LEU A 107 -0.37 15.30 -6.65
N GLU A 108 -0.63 14.21 -7.35
CA GLU A 108 -1.80 14.00 -8.20
C GLU A 108 -3.09 14.05 -7.40
N GLU A 109 -3.18 13.29 -6.32
CA GLU A 109 -4.38 13.19 -5.49
C GLU A 109 -4.61 14.43 -4.62
N THR A 110 -3.53 14.97 -4.03
CA THR A 110 -3.66 15.97 -2.96
C THR A 110 -3.16 17.37 -3.32
N GLY A 111 -2.34 17.50 -4.36
CA GLY A 111 -1.65 18.73 -4.71
C GLY A 111 -0.45 19.05 -3.83
N TYR A 112 -0.09 18.20 -2.86
CA TYR A 112 1.08 18.42 -2.02
C TYR A 112 2.34 17.78 -2.61
N THR A 113 3.46 18.48 -2.44
CA THR A 113 4.80 17.90 -2.56
C THR A 113 5.49 17.88 -1.20
N ALA A 114 6.47 17.00 -1.00
CA ALA A 114 7.21 16.90 0.25
C ALA A 114 8.72 16.97 0.01
N ARG A 115 9.46 17.60 0.93
CA ARG A 115 10.93 17.71 0.85
C ARG A 115 11.64 16.55 1.51
N GLU A 116 11.01 15.88 2.48
CA GLU A 116 11.59 14.77 3.21
C GLU A 116 10.67 13.55 3.20
N TRP A 117 11.27 12.39 2.96
CA TRP A 117 10.61 11.11 2.81
C TRP A 117 11.28 10.03 3.66
N SER A 118 10.50 9.11 4.18
CA SER A 118 11.02 7.92 4.84
C SER A 118 10.16 6.70 4.56
N LYS A 119 10.77 5.60 4.13
CA LYS A 119 10.08 4.32 3.99
C LYS A 119 9.96 3.68 5.37
N ALA A 120 8.75 3.54 5.86
CA ALA A 120 8.47 2.96 7.17
C ALA A 120 8.44 1.42 7.12
N GLY A 121 7.79 0.84 6.12
CA GLY A 121 7.65 -0.60 6.03
C GLY A 121 6.88 -1.05 4.79
N VAL A 122 6.44 -2.31 4.82
CA VAL A 122 5.63 -2.94 3.78
C VAL A 122 4.41 -3.59 4.43
N LEU A 123 3.25 -3.40 3.83
CA LEU A 123 2.01 -4.08 4.17
C LEU A 123 1.66 -5.08 3.06
N HIS A 124 1.27 -6.29 3.44
CA HIS A 124 0.62 -7.26 2.55
C HIS A 124 -0.84 -7.40 2.97
N PRO A 125 -1.79 -6.73 2.28
CA PRO A 125 -3.18 -6.65 2.76
C PRO A 125 -3.91 -7.99 2.66
N VAL A 126 -3.58 -8.83 1.67
CA VAL A 126 -4.33 -10.06 1.37
C VAL A 126 -3.38 -11.19 0.96
N ILE A 127 -2.61 -11.70 1.91
CA ILE A 127 -1.56 -12.70 1.68
C ILE A 127 -2.06 -14.07 1.21
N SER A 128 -3.37 -14.34 1.30
CA SER A 128 -3.95 -15.64 0.95
C SER A 128 -4.32 -15.75 -0.54
N TYR A 129 -4.59 -14.63 -1.22
CA TYR A 129 -5.02 -14.66 -2.61
C TYR A 129 -4.62 -13.41 -3.43
N SER A 130 -3.59 -12.69 -3.03
CA SER A 130 -3.04 -11.58 -3.82
C SER A 130 -1.53 -11.48 -3.63
N THR A 131 -0.83 -11.06 -4.70
CA THR A 131 0.59 -10.66 -4.64
C THR A 131 0.77 -9.22 -4.21
N GLU A 132 -0.30 -8.53 -3.83
CA GLU A 132 -0.26 -7.12 -3.47
C GLU A 132 0.68 -6.87 -2.29
N SER A 133 1.56 -5.91 -2.47
CA SER A 133 2.37 -5.31 -1.42
C SER A 133 2.23 -3.80 -1.49
N ILE A 134 2.10 -3.15 -0.35
CA ILE A 134 1.95 -1.70 -0.23
C ILE A 134 3.13 -1.17 0.57
N ASP A 135 3.97 -0.36 -0.06
CA ASP A 135 5.05 0.34 0.62
C ASP A 135 4.48 1.53 1.40
N ILE A 136 4.78 1.60 2.70
CA ILE A 136 4.34 2.68 3.58
C ILE A 136 5.41 3.76 3.60
N TRP A 137 5.08 4.94 3.10
CA TRP A 137 5.93 6.11 3.09
C TRP A 137 5.43 7.17 4.05
N PHE A 138 6.35 7.81 4.77
CA PHE A 138 6.10 9.04 5.51
C PHE A 138 6.67 10.20 4.71
N ALA A 139 5.92 11.31 4.72
CA ALA A 139 6.29 12.54 4.04
C ALA A 139 6.08 13.73 4.98
N ARG A 140 7.03 14.69 4.98
CA ARG A 140 6.94 15.93 5.76
C ARG A 140 7.59 17.09 5.02
N ASP A 141 7.50 18.28 5.61
CA ASP A 141 7.90 19.54 4.98
C ASP A 141 7.14 19.73 3.65
N LEU A 142 5.80 19.72 3.80
CA LEU A 142 4.88 19.74 2.67
C LEU A 142 4.73 21.16 2.10
N THR A 143 4.66 21.22 0.78
CA THR A 143 4.32 22.45 0.03
C THR A 143 3.03 22.20 -0.74
N ALA A 144 2.04 23.07 -0.56
CA ALA A 144 0.77 22.99 -1.30
C ALA A 144 0.96 23.49 -2.74
N GLY A 145 0.31 22.81 -3.66
CA GLY A 145 0.23 23.12 -5.08
C GLY A 145 -1.14 22.75 -5.64
N GLU A 146 -1.24 22.61 -6.95
CA GLU A 146 -2.45 22.18 -7.63
C GLU A 146 -2.45 20.65 -7.79
N ARG A 147 -3.60 20.03 -7.50
CA ARG A 147 -3.82 18.61 -7.74
C ARG A 147 -4.16 18.34 -9.19
N ASN A 148 -3.87 17.15 -9.67
CA ASN A 148 -4.17 16.72 -11.03
C ASN A 148 -4.65 15.26 -11.02
N LEU A 149 -5.94 15.08 -10.66
CA LEU A 149 -6.56 13.76 -10.58
C LEU A 149 -6.61 13.07 -11.94
N ASP A 150 -6.51 11.78 -11.93
CA ASP A 150 -6.73 10.94 -13.10
C ASP A 150 -8.18 11.05 -13.62
N ILE A 151 -8.36 10.80 -14.91
CA ILE A 151 -9.69 10.84 -15.54
C ILE A 151 -10.59 9.78 -14.90
N GLY A 152 -11.71 10.21 -14.32
CA GLY A 152 -12.66 9.34 -13.64
C GLY A 152 -12.37 9.11 -12.16
N GLU A 153 -11.36 9.77 -11.62
CA GLU A 153 -11.07 9.77 -10.19
C GLU A 153 -11.78 10.93 -9.48
N PHE A 154 -12.46 10.61 -8.39
CA PHE A 154 -13.22 11.56 -7.58
C PHE A 154 -12.92 11.32 -6.12
N LEU A 155 -12.27 12.28 -5.48
CA LEU A 155 -11.95 12.23 -4.06
C LEU A 155 -11.95 13.62 -3.43
N ASP A 156 -12.19 13.68 -2.12
CA ASP A 156 -12.08 14.88 -1.30
C ASP A 156 -10.82 14.80 -0.45
N VAL A 157 -9.97 15.83 -0.54
CA VAL A 157 -8.78 15.96 0.33
C VAL A 157 -9.12 16.84 1.52
N PHE A 158 -8.75 16.40 2.72
CA PHE A 158 -8.91 17.16 3.95
C PHE A 158 -7.79 16.82 4.94
N THR A 159 -7.79 17.46 6.10
CA THR A 159 -6.75 17.22 7.10
C THR A 159 -7.37 16.74 8.41
N ALA A 160 -6.66 15.85 9.12
CA ALA A 160 -7.08 15.30 10.39
C ALA A 160 -5.93 15.35 11.41
N THR A 161 -6.26 15.50 12.68
CA THR A 161 -5.27 15.33 13.75
C THR A 161 -5.01 13.83 14.00
N PRO A 162 -3.85 13.46 14.56
CA PRO A 162 -3.62 12.08 15.01
C PRO A 162 -4.71 11.56 15.96
N ALA A 163 -5.28 12.44 16.79
CA ALA A 163 -6.38 12.09 17.72
C ALA A 163 -7.68 11.78 16.97
N ASP A 164 -8.01 12.55 15.93
CA ASP A 164 -9.17 12.29 15.08
C ASP A 164 -9.05 10.92 14.42
N LEU A 165 -7.89 10.62 13.83
CA LEU A 165 -7.62 9.36 13.16
C LEU A 165 -7.79 8.17 14.11
N LEU A 166 -7.25 8.25 15.33
CA LEU A 166 -7.44 7.22 16.35
C LEU A 166 -8.91 7.04 16.76
N ASN A 167 -9.62 8.16 16.94
CA ASN A 167 -11.04 8.12 17.25
C ASN A 167 -11.85 7.45 16.13
N TRP A 168 -11.54 7.77 14.86
CA TRP A 168 -12.21 7.15 13.70
C TRP A 168 -11.92 5.64 13.57
N CYS A 169 -10.72 5.19 13.95
CA CYS A 169 -10.43 3.76 14.06
C CYS A 169 -11.30 3.10 15.14
N SER A 170 -11.35 3.70 16.34
CA SER A 170 -12.09 3.13 17.48
C SER A 170 -13.61 3.10 17.28
N THR A 171 -14.13 4.04 16.48
CA THR A 171 -15.57 4.17 16.17
C THR A 171 -15.98 3.47 14.86
N GLY A 172 -15.02 2.84 14.14
CA GLY A 172 -15.27 2.13 12.88
C GLY A 172 -15.53 3.02 11.67
N GLN A 173 -15.14 4.29 11.72
CA GLN A 173 -15.20 5.19 10.57
C GLN A 173 -14.02 4.96 9.62
N VAL A 174 -12.86 4.57 10.15
CA VAL A 174 -11.69 4.10 9.37
C VAL A 174 -11.64 2.58 9.52
N THR A 175 -11.81 1.88 8.40
CA THR A 175 -11.81 0.40 8.33
C THR A 175 -10.86 -0.13 7.25
N ASP A 176 -10.31 0.75 6.43
CA ASP A 176 -9.33 0.38 5.42
C ASP A 176 -8.02 -0.11 6.04
N ALA A 177 -7.57 -1.30 5.64
CA ALA A 177 -6.43 -1.98 6.25
C ALA A 177 -5.12 -1.19 6.14
N LYS A 178 -4.85 -0.54 4.98
CA LYS A 178 -3.63 0.25 4.81
C LYS A 178 -3.63 1.48 5.71
N THR A 179 -4.78 2.17 5.82
CA THR A 179 -4.93 3.36 6.65
C THR A 179 -4.82 3.01 8.14
N LEU A 180 -5.46 1.93 8.61
CA LEU A 180 -5.29 1.42 9.98
C LEU A 180 -3.82 1.12 10.29
N THR A 181 -3.10 0.49 9.36
CA THR A 181 -1.67 0.19 9.51
C THR A 181 -0.83 1.47 9.54
N GLY A 182 -1.13 2.45 8.66
CA GLY A 182 -0.47 3.76 8.66
C GLY A 182 -0.66 4.50 9.99
N ILE A 183 -1.86 4.45 10.58
CA ILE A 183 -2.15 5.05 11.89
C ILE A 183 -1.38 4.33 13.00
N LEU A 184 -1.24 3.00 12.96
CA LEU A 184 -0.41 2.25 13.88
C LEU A 184 1.06 2.70 13.81
N TRP A 185 1.62 2.84 12.59
CA TRP A 185 2.96 3.38 12.38
C TRP A 185 3.08 4.79 12.95
N LEU A 186 2.14 5.68 12.60
CA LEU A 186 2.11 7.07 13.07
C LEU A 186 2.17 7.14 14.61
N GLN A 187 1.36 6.35 15.30
CA GLN A 187 1.32 6.34 16.76
C GLN A 187 2.67 5.93 17.37
N ASN A 188 3.31 4.91 16.81
CA ASN A 188 4.61 4.45 17.30
C ASN A 188 5.75 5.43 16.98
N VAL A 189 5.67 6.12 15.84
CA VAL A 189 6.62 7.19 15.49
C VAL A 189 6.45 8.40 16.42
N LEU A 190 5.23 8.86 16.63
CA LEU A 190 4.94 10.01 17.49
C LEU A 190 5.30 9.75 18.96
N SER A 191 5.15 8.52 19.43
CA SER A 191 5.57 8.12 20.78
C SER A 191 7.09 7.92 20.93
N GLY A 192 7.85 7.94 19.82
CA GLY A 192 9.27 7.64 19.81
C GLY A 192 9.63 6.16 19.93
N ALA A 193 8.64 5.26 19.89
CA ALA A 193 8.86 3.80 19.94
C ALA A 193 9.51 3.28 18.66
N TRP A 194 9.16 3.88 17.51
CA TRP A 194 9.77 3.57 16.21
C TRP A 194 10.43 4.80 15.62
N THR A 195 11.55 4.60 14.95
CA THR A 195 12.32 5.66 14.28
C THR A 195 12.17 5.56 12.77
N LEU A 196 12.26 6.71 12.11
CA LEU A 196 12.23 6.84 10.65
C LEU A 196 13.56 7.39 10.14
N ASP A 197 14.09 6.77 9.08
CA ASP A 197 15.28 7.25 8.37
C ASP A 197 14.86 8.21 7.25
N TRP A 198 14.99 9.50 7.52
CA TRP A 198 14.57 10.55 6.58
C TRP A 198 15.61 10.80 5.49
N GLN A 199 15.14 10.91 4.26
CA GLN A 199 15.93 11.25 3.09
C GLN A 199 15.30 12.44 2.35
N PRO A 200 16.11 13.33 1.75
CA PRO A 200 15.58 14.43 0.95
C PRO A 200 14.88 13.92 -0.30
N SER A 201 13.87 14.66 -0.76
CA SER A 201 13.32 14.49 -2.11
C SER A 201 14.44 14.66 -3.14
N ARG A 202 14.45 13.82 -4.16
CA ARG A 202 15.41 13.90 -5.28
C ARG A 202 14.80 14.60 -6.50
N LEU A 203 13.67 15.30 -6.30
CA LEU A 203 13.02 16.13 -7.31
C LEU A 203 13.66 17.51 -7.37
#